data_3eeed2969709009e54fbe608aaaab469
#
_entry.id   3eeed2969709009e54fbe608aaaab469
#
_cell.length_a   1.000
_cell.length_b   1.000
_cell.length_c   1.000
_cell.angle_alpha   90.00
_cell.angle_beta   90.00
_cell.angle_gamma   90.00
#
_symmetry.space_group_name_H-M   'P 1'
#
loop_
_entity.id
_entity.type
_entity.pdbx_description
1 polymer ?
#
loop_
_entity_poly.entity_id
_entity_poly.type
_entity_poly.pdbx_seq_one_letter_code
_entity_poly.pdbx_strand_id
1 'polypeptide(L)'
;KIDGSGVDFKFGAIVRPFEDSPFRIGVSVHTPTFYNLKIKTNVRAVTYTPDFDSKKLSEAVVDSYDFTNGVDYGYDFRFRTPWKYNLSLGYTYGSSFAIGAEYEYQDYSAMHFSYSDGEAMGWQNPTAKEMLKGVNTFRIGAEWKVIPQFAFRLGYNYMSAAFKKTAFKDLSYNSINTDTDFANAKANNNYTLGIGYRGSTFYADLAYMYSTYKEDFYPFDDGALKKTDVTNSRSKVMMTLGLRF
;
A
#
# COMPACT_ATOMS: atom_id res chain seq x y z
N LYS A 1 8.26 -13.49 9.96
CA LYS A 1 7.83 -13.85 8.59
C LYS A 1 6.33 -14.06 8.56
N ILE A 2 5.64 -13.56 7.51
CA ILE A 2 4.23 -13.83 7.27
C ILE A 2 4.11 -14.52 5.92
N ASP A 3 3.48 -15.68 5.89
CA ASP A 3 3.22 -16.48 4.70
C ASP A 3 1.72 -16.71 4.55
N GLY A 4 1.23 -16.92 3.34
CA GLY A 4 -0.16 -17.30 3.13
C GLY A 4 -0.65 -17.09 1.71
N SER A 5 -1.95 -17.22 1.53
CA SER A 5 -2.65 -17.05 0.26
C SER A 5 -3.93 -16.26 0.45
N GLY A 6 -4.41 -15.66 -0.61
CA GLY A 6 -5.67 -14.91 -0.60
C GLY A 6 -6.41 -15.03 -1.91
N VAL A 7 -7.72 -14.84 -1.86
CA VAL A 7 -8.61 -14.83 -3.02
C VAL A 7 -9.52 -13.62 -3.00
N ASP A 8 -9.73 -13.01 -4.14
CA ASP A 8 -10.70 -11.95 -4.37
C ASP A 8 -11.39 -12.12 -5.73
N PHE A 9 -12.48 -11.38 -5.93
CA PHE A 9 -13.20 -11.28 -7.18
C PHE A 9 -13.33 -9.82 -7.59
N LYS A 10 -13.23 -9.56 -8.89
CA LYS A 10 -13.36 -8.24 -9.48
C LYS A 10 -14.42 -8.27 -10.57
N PHE A 11 -15.37 -7.35 -10.46
CA PHE A 11 -16.45 -7.20 -11.43
C PHE A 11 -16.40 -5.78 -11.97
N GLY A 12 -16.58 -5.61 -13.27
CA GLY A 12 -16.59 -4.30 -13.87
C GLY A 12 -17.32 -4.28 -15.19
N ALA A 13 -17.83 -3.11 -15.53
CA ALA A 13 -18.47 -2.83 -16.81
C ALA A 13 -18.03 -1.46 -17.32
N ILE A 14 -17.91 -1.38 -18.65
CA ILE A 14 -17.67 -0.13 -19.36
C ILE A 14 -18.80 0.05 -20.37
N VAL A 15 -19.44 1.21 -20.33
CA VAL A 15 -20.53 1.55 -21.25
C VAL A 15 -20.18 2.78 -22.06
N ARG A 16 -20.70 2.86 -23.27
CA ARG A 16 -20.78 4.06 -24.10
C ARG A 16 -22.23 4.55 -24.08
N PRO A 17 -22.55 5.60 -23.30
CA PRO A 17 -23.93 6.02 -23.15
C PRO A 17 -24.51 6.69 -24.41
N PHE A 18 -23.65 7.10 -25.35
CA PHE A 18 -24.04 7.76 -26.60
C PHE A 18 -23.37 7.06 -27.78
N GLU A 19 -24.13 6.65 -28.79
CA GLU A 19 -23.63 5.86 -29.93
C GLU A 19 -22.53 6.60 -30.72
N ASP A 20 -22.72 7.88 -30.98
CA ASP A 20 -21.82 8.74 -31.76
C ASP A 20 -20.71 9.40 -30.92
N SER A 21 -20.69 9.18 -29.60
CA SER A 21 -19.71 9.80 -28.72
C SER A 21 -18.62 8.78 -28.32
N PRO A 22 -17.34 9.18 -28.34
CA PRO A 22 -16.26 8.38 -27.78
C PRO A 22 -16.22 8.37 -26.26
N PHE A 23 -17.19 9.00 -25.60
CA PHE A 23 -17.30 9.03 -24.14
C PHE A 23 -17.60 7.64 -23.57
N ARG A 24 -16.94 7.29 -22.48
CA ARG A 24 -17.06 6.01 -21.78
C ARG A 24 -17.21 6.25 -20.29
N ILE A 25 -18.08 5.46 -19.68
CA ILE A 25 -18.22 5.38 -18.22
C ILE A 25 -17.88 3.96 -17.82
N GLY A 26 -16.99 3.80 -16.86
CA GLY A 26 -16.63 2.52 -16.27
C GLY A 26 -16.98 2.49 -14.80
N VAL A 27 -17.50 1.37 -14.34
CA VAL A 27 -17.71 1.07 -12.92
C VAL A 27 -17.09 -0.27 -12.60
N SER A 28 -16.44 -0.38 -11.44
CA SER A 28 -15.98 -1.67 -10.96
C SER A 28 -16.09 -1.79 -9.44
N VAL A 29 -16.27 -3.04 -9.01
CA VAL A 29 -16.34 -3.42 -7.60
C VAL A 29 -15.40 -4.58 -7.39
N HIS A 30 -14.52 -4.44 -6.39
CA HIS A 30 -13.65 -5.52 -5.94
C HIS A 30 -14.15 -6.01 -4.59
N THR A 31 -14.33 -7.32 -4.46
CA THR A 31 -14.63 -7.92 -3.17
C THR A 31 -13.45 -7.74 -2.23
N PRO A 32 -13.64 -7.92 -0.92
CA PRO A 32 -12.53 -8.14 -0.02
C PRO A 32 -11.62 -9.26 -0.53
N THR A 33 -10.32 -9.12 -0.34
CA THR A 33 -9.40 -10.25 -0.43
C THR A 33 -9.46 -11.01 0.88
N PHE A 34 -9.79 -12.28 0.80
CA PHE A 34 -9.85 -13.18 1.95
C PHE A 34 -8.52 -13.92 2.05
N TYR A 35 -7.71 -13.53 3.03
CA TYR A 35 -6.40 -14.12 3.28
C TYR A 35 -6.46 -15.17 4.38
N ASN A 36 -5.78 -16.29 4.16
CA ASN A 36 -5.35 -17.22 5.19
C ASN A 36 -3.85 -17.03 5.37
N LEU A 37 -3.44 -16.57 6.52
CA LEU A 37 -2.06 -16.15 6.82
C LEU A 37 -1.53 -16.92 8.01
N LYS A 38 -0.21 -17.14 8.01
CA LYS A 38 0.55 -17.67 9.13
C LYS A 38 1.68 -16.71 9.47
N ILE A 39 1.69 -16.23 10.70
CA ILE A 39 2.82 -15.47 11.24
C ILE A 39 3.79 -16.44 11.90
N LYS A 40 5.09 -16.23 11.67
CA LYS A 40 6.18 -16.94 12.31
C LYS A 40 7.19 -15.94 12.82
N THR A 41 7.56 -16.07 14.08
CA THR A 41 8.48 -15.17 14.76
C THR A 41 9.56 -15.95 15.47
N ASN A 42 10.80 -15.52 15.29
CA ASN A 42 11.93 -15.91 16.11
C ASN A 42 12.57 -14.64 16.66
N VAL A 43 12.85 -14.60 17.92
CA VAL A 43 13.49 -13.46 18.61
C VAL A 43 14.73 -13.97 19.34
N ARG A 44 15.86 -13.33 19.06
CA ARG A 44 17.11 -13.57 19.75
C ARG A 44 17.63 -12.28 20.34
N ALA A 45 17.82 -12.25 21.65
CA ALA A 45 18.43 -11.15 22.37
C ALA A 45 19.84 -11.55 22.82
N VAL A 46 20.83 -10.69 22.57
CA VAL A 46 22.21 -10.87 23.01
C VAL A 46 22.60 -9.67 23.85
N THR A 47 23.02 -9.91 25.06
CA THR A 47 23.48 -8.87 25.99
C THR A 47 24.94 -9.09 26.36
N TYR A 48 25.73 -8.04 26.27
CA TYR A 48 27.11 -8.02 26.72
C TYR A 48 27.23 -7.21 28.01
N THR A 49 27.54 -7.86 29.11
CA THR A 49 27.74 -7.20 30.41
C THR A 49 29.22 -7.18 30.77
N PRO A 50 29.78 -6.04 31.18
CA PRO A 50 31.15 -5.98 31.70
C PRO A 50 31.24 -6.76 33.03
N ASP A 51 32.15 -7.68 33.08
CA ASP A 51 32.57 -8.30 34.35
C ASP A 51 33.58 -7.39 35.01
N PHE A 52 33.24 -6.84 36.15
CA PHE A 52 34.06 -5.87 36.88
C PHE A 52 35.35 -6.44 37.42
N ASP A 53 35.39 -7.77 37.69
CA ASP A 53 36.57 -8.42 38.27
C ASP A 53 37.56 -8.88 37.18
N SER A 54 37.07 -9.42 36.09
CA SER A 54 37.89 -9.94 35.00
C SER A 54 38.18 -8.96 33.87
N LYS A 55 37.49 -7.80 33.84
CA LYS A 55 37.52 -6.83 32.73
C LYS A 55 37.12 -7.43 31.37
N LYS A 56 36.48 -8.58 31.35
CA LYS A 56 35.98 -9.23 30.15
C LYS A 56 34.49 -8.93 29.98
N LEU A 57 34.02 -8.98 28.73
CA LEU A 57 32.61 -8.96 28.44
C LEU A 57 32.02 -10.36 28.60
N SER A 58 31.01 -10.48 29.45
CA SER A 58 30.20 -11.69 29.54
C SER A 58 29.04 -11.58 28.57
N GLU A 59 28.87 -12.56 27.71
CA GLU A 59 27.78 -12.68 26.77
C GLU A 59 26.64 -13.50 27.38
N ALA A 60 25.43 -12.96 27.38
CA ALA A 60 24.22 -13.69 27.69
C ALA A 60 23.31 -13.69 26.45
N VAL A 61 22.89 -14.87 26.03
CA VAL A 61 22.00 -15.07 24.89
C VAL A 61 20.67 -15.63 25.38
N VAL A 62 19.58 -15.05 24.95
CA VAL A 62 18.23 -15.58 25.11
C VAL A 62 17.63 -15.75 23.73
N ASP A 63 17.26 -16.96 23.38
CA ASP A 63 16.67 -17.28 22.07
C ASP A 63 15.27 -17.87 22.29
N SER A 64 14.29 -17.40 21.48
CA SER A 64 12.94 -17.95 21.56
C SER A 64 12.89 -19.46 21.27
N TYR A 65 13.84 -19.99 20.52
CA TYR A 65 13.96 -21.44 20.28
C TYR A 65 14.22 -22.27 21.53
N ASP A 66 14.84 -21.68 22.54
CA ASP A 66 15.09 -22.34 23.83
C ASP A 66 13.75 -22.64 24.57
N PHE A 67 12.71 -21.85 24.29
CA PHE A 67 11.37 -21.99 24.89
C PHE A 67 10.38 -22.76 24.02
N THR A 68 10.66 -22.88 22.72
CA THR A 68 9.74 -23.48 21.73
C THR A 68 10.26 -24.81 21.16
N ASN A 69 11.28 -25.41 21.77
CA ASN A 69 11.96 -26.63 21.28
C ASN A 69 12.42 -26.51 19.82
N GLY A 70 12.98 -25.36 19.45
CA GLY A 70 13.54 -25.12 18.12
C GLY A 70 12.49 -24.81 17.04
N VAL A 71 11.26 -24.51 17.40
CA VAL A 71 10.18 -24.17 16.46
C VAL A 71 9.91 -22.66 16.48
N ASP A 72 9.66 -22.04 15.32
CA ASP A 72 9.19 -20.67 15.26
C ASP A 72 7.89 -20.48 16.05
N TYR A 73 7.86 -19.47 16.91
CA TYR A 73 6.62 -19.07 17.55
C TYR A 73 5.71 -18.40 16.50
N GLY A 74 4.44 -18.76 16.51
CA GLY A 74 3.49 -18.15 15.60
C GLY A 74 2.12 -18.79 15.63
N TYR A 75 1.21 -18.20 14.84
CA TYR A 75 -0.16 -18.69 14.74
C TYR A 75 -0.75 -18.42 13.35
N ASP A 76 -1.78 -19.17 13.00
CA ASP A 76 -2.56 -18.97 11.80
C ASP A 76 -3.68 -17.97 12.07
N PHE A 77 -3.93 -17.07 11.11
CA PHE A 77 -4.99 -16.09 11.21
C PHE A 77 -5.58 -15.78 9.84
N ARG A 78 -6.76 -15.21 9.84
CA ARG A 78 -7.45 -14.74 8.64
C ARG A 78 -7.49 -13.23 8.63
N PHE A 79 -7.25 -12.67 7.46
CA PHE A 79 -7.36 -11.23 7.24
C PHE A 79 -8.26 -10.97 6.05
N ARG A 80 -9.22 -10.08 6.21
CA ARG A 80 -10.13 -9.64 5.16
C ARG A 80 -9.92 -8.15 4.89
N THR A 81 -9.56 -7.81 3.65
CA THR A 81 -9.47 -6.41 3.21
C THR A 81 -10.85 -5.80 3.04
N PRO A 82 -10.98 -4.46 3.02
CA PRO A 82 -12.23 -3.80 2.68
C PRO A 82 -12.63 -3.98 1.21
N TRP A 83 -13.91 -3.76 0.93
CA TRP A 83 -14.42 -3.58 -0.43
C TRP A 83 -13.77 -2.38 -1.11
N LYS A 84 -13.62 -2.45 -2.44
CA LYS A 84 -13.13 -1.35 -3.26
C LYS A 84 -14.12 -1.05 -4.37
N TYR A 85 -14.41 0.23 -4.56
CA TYR A 85 -15.36 0.73 -5.55
C TYR A 85 -14.64 1.72 -6.46
N ASN A 86 -14.81 1.56 -7.78
CA ASN A 86 -14.23 2.46 -8.77
C ASN A 86 -15.30 2.99 -9.72
N LEU A 87 -15.17 4.27 -10.04
CA LEU A 87 -15.90 4.95 -11.09
C LEU A 87 -14.88 5.60 -12.03
N SER A 88 -15.00 5.39 -13.33
CA SER A 88 -14.09 5.96 -14.31
C SER A 88 -14.83 6.62 -15.47
N LEU A 89 -14.23 7.66 -16.01
CA LEU A 89 -14.67 8.40 -17.18
C LEU A 89 -13.53 8.43 -18.18
N GLY A 90 -13.84 8.22 -19.44
CA GLY A 90 -12.87 8.28 -20.52
C GLY A 90 -13.45 8.98 -21.74
N TYR A 91 -12.60 9.76 -22.40
CA TYR A 91 -12.94 10.43 -23.63
C TYR A 91 -11.76 10.37 -24.61
N THR A 92 -12.06 10.09 -25.88
CA THR A 92 -11.06 10.12 -26.96
C THR A 92 -11.50 11.11 -28.03
N TYR A 93 -10.58 11.95 -28.52
CA TYR A 93 -10.82 12.85 -29.62
C TYR A 93 -10.01 12.42 -30.83
N GLY A 94 -10.70 11.90 -31.82
CA GLY A 94 -10.07 11.27 -32.97
C GLY A 94 -9.10 10.15 -32.56
N SER A 95 -7.97 10.05 -33.26
CA SER A 95 -6.86 9.13 -32.93
C SER A 95 -5.71 9.80 -32.15
N SER A 96 -5.84 11.11 -31.90
CA SER A 96 -4.72 11.95 -31.44
C SER A 96 -4.73 12.25 -29.95
N PHE A 97 -5.91 12.28 -29.32
CA PHE A 97 -6.01 12.68 -27.92
C PHE A 97 -6.92 11.74 -27.15
N ALA A 98 -6.50 11.39 -25.92
CA ALA A 98 -7.30 10.65 -24.98
C ALA A 98 -7.12 11.26 -23.57
N ILE A 99 -8.20 11.32 -22.81
CA ILE A 99 -8.21 11.72 -21.40
C ILE A 99 -9.05 10.73 -20.62
N GLY A 100 -8.61 10.42 -19.39
CA GLY A 100 -9.33 9.58 -18.47
C GLY A 100 -9.24 10.10 -17.05
N ALA A 101 -10.29 9.92 -16.29
CA ALA A 101 -10.34 10.19 -14.87
C ALA A 101 -10.94 8.99 -14.13
N GLU A 102 -10.46 8.73 -12.93
CA GLU A 102 -10.92 7.62 -12.08
C GLU A 102 -11.03 8.10 -10.64
N TYR A 103 -12.11 7.69 -10.00
CA TYR A 103 -12.30 7.80 -8.57
C TYR A 103 -12.40 6.40 -7.96
N GLU A 104 -11.62 6.15 -6.91
CA GLU A 104 -11.63 4.89 -6.16
C GLU A 104 -11.89 5.19 -4.68
N TYR A 105 -12.76 4.40 -4.08
CA TYR A 105 -13.04 4.44 -2.64
C TYR A 105 -12.81 3.07 -2.00
N GLN A 106 -12.11 3.07 -0.85
CA GLN A 106 -11.90 1.89 -0.02
C GLN A 106 -11.86 2.28 1.45
N ASP A 107 -12.72 1.67 2.27
CA ASP A 107 -12.76 1.98 3.71
C ASP A 107 -11.84 1.05 4.51
N TYR A 108 -10.64 1.52 4.82
CA TYR A 108 -9.65 0.76 5.58
C TYR A 108 -10.10 0.45 7.01
N SER A 109 -11.03 1.21 7.59
CA SER A 109 -11.59 0.90 8.92
C SER A 109 -12.46 -0.35 8.93
N ALA A 110 -12.89 -0.84 7.75
CA ALA A 110 -13.69 -2.05 7.58
C ALA A 110 -12.86 -3.33 7.37
N MET A 111 -11.52 -3.25 7.49
CA MET A 111 -10.69 -4.46 7.51
C MET A 111 -11.03 -5.33 8.73
N HIS A 112 -10.82 -6.64 8.60
CA HIS A 112 -11.21 -7.57 9.66
C HIS A 112 -10.17 -8.67 9.84
N PHE A 113 -9.80 -8.91 11.09
CA PHE A 113 -8.89 -9.96 11.51
C PHE A 113 -9.64 -10.99 12.36
N SER A 114 -9.38 -12.27 12.14
CA SER A 114 -9.90 -13.36 12.96
C SER A 114 -8.85 -14.46 13.12
N TYR A 115 -8.97 -15.21 14.18
CA TYR A 115 -8.20 -16.44 14.36
C TYR A 115 -8.63 -17.52 13.35
N SER A 116 -7.87 -18.61 13.26
CA SER A 116 -8.15 -19.70 12.33
C SER A 116 -9.48 -20.41 12.57
N ASP A 117 -9.98 -20.40 13.81
CA ASP A 117 -11.29 -20.92 14.21
C ASP A 117 -12.46 -19.99 13.85
N GLY A 118 -12.17 -18.75 13.45
CA GLY A 118 -13.15 -17.74 13.06
C GLY A 118 -13.49 -16.72 14.15
N GLU A 119 -12.96 -16.86 15.37
CA GLU A 119 -13.13 -15.86 16.42
C GLU A 119 -12.49 -14.54 16.00
N ALA A 120 -13.20 -13.42 16.19
CA ALA A 120 -12.70 -12.09 15.85
C ALA A 120 -11.57 -11.66 16.79
N MET A 121 -10.51 -11.09 16.24
CA MET A 121 -9.41 -10.56 17.05
C MET A 121 -9.84 -9.28 17.78
N GLY A 122 -9.94 -9.38 19.10
CA GLY A 122 -10.53 -8.35 19.98
C GLY A 122 -9.70 -7.06 20.06
N TRP A 123 -8.42 -7.09 19.74
CA TRP A 123 -7.56 -5.92 19.73
C TRP A 123 -7.44 -5.29 18.33
N GLN A 124 -7.14 -6.08 17.32
CA GLN A 124 -6.83 -5.58 15.97
C GLN A 124 -8.03 -4.91 15.28
N ASN A 125 -9.23 -5.49 15.44
CA ASN A 125 -10.43 -4.96 14.80
C ASN A 125 -10.89 -3.61 15.39
N PRO A 126 -10.98 -3.41 16.71
CA PRO A 126 -11.26 -2.11 17.30
C PRO A 126 -10.19 -1.06 16.93
N THR A 127 -8.91 -1.42 17.00
CA THR A 127 -7.80 -0.53 16.65
C THR A 127 -7.88 -0.08 15.18
N ALA A 128 -8.13 -1.00 14.24
CA ALA A 128 -8.31 -0.65 12.84
C ALA A 128 -9.49 0.32 12.64
N LYS A 129 -10.61 0.08 13.31
CA LYS A 129 -11.80 0.93 13.25
C LYS A 129 -11.57 2.30 13.89
N GLU A 130 -10.80 2.37 14.97
CA GLU A 130 -10.48 3.61 15.67
C GLU A 130 -9.46 4.46 14.91
N MET A 131 -8.41 3.84 14.39
CA MET A 131 -7.26 4.55 13.81
C MET A 131 -7.39 4.83 12.31
N LEU A 132 -8.13 4.01 11.57
CA LEU A 132 -8.23 4.10 10.12
C LEU A 132 -9.58 4.67 9.67
N LYS A 133 -9.62 5.07 8.40
CA LYS A 133 -10.80 5.65 7.75
C LYS A 133 -10.87 5.30 6.27
N GLY A 134 -11.94 5.72 5.62
CA GLY A 134 -12.09 5.64 4.17
C GLY A 134 -11.03 6.43 3.43
N VAL A 135 -10.46 5.81 2.39
CA VAL A 135 -9.47 6.38 1.50
C VAL A 135 -10.12 6.66 0.15
N ASN A 136 -9.94 7.90 -0.29
CA ASN A 136 -10.35 8.37 -1.60
C ASN A 136 -9.11 8.48 -2.48
N THR A 137 -9.17 7.88 -3.67
CA THR A 137 -8.11 8.00 -4.67
C THR A 137 -8.68 8.61 -5.94
N PHE A 138 -8.04 9.67 -6.42
CA PHE A 138 -8.37 10.32 -7.68
C PHE A 138 -7.21 10.15 -8.63
N ARG A 139 -7.50 9.71 -9.85
CA ARG A 139 -6.52 9.58 -10.93
C ARG A 139 -7.03 10.34 -12.14
N ILE A 140 -6.16 11.10 -12.78
CA ILE A 140 -6.42 11.72 -14.07
C ILE A 140 -5.20 11.52 -14.94
N GLY A 141 -5.42 11.20 -16.20
CA GLY A 141 -4.35 11.03 -17.19
C GLY A 141 -4.79 11.44 -18.56
N ALA A 142 -3.84 11.95 -19.33
CA ALA A 142 -4.04 12.31 -20.72
C ALA A 142 -2.90 11.80 -21.59
N GLU A 143 -3.25 11.39 -22.81
CA GLU A 143 -2.31 11.05 -23.89
C GLU A 143 -2.58 11.93 -25.07
N TRP A 144 -1.53 12.54 -25.63
CA TRP A 144 -1.59 13.30 -26.87
C TRP A 144 -0.57 12.75 -27.86
N LYS A 145 -1.06 12.28 -29.00
CA LYS A 145 -0.24 11.87 -30.14
C LYS A 145 -0.04 13.06 -31.05
N VAL A 146 1.12 13.68 -30.97
CA VAL A 146 1.50 14.80 -31.84
C VAL A 146 1.59 14.36 -33.31
N ILE A 147 2.14 13.18 -33.54
CA ILE A 147 2.10 12.43 -34.79
C ILE A 147 1.78 10.96 -34.44
N PRO A 148 1.38 10.13 -35.43
CA PRO A 148 0.99 8.74 -35.15
C PRO A 148 2.03 7.92 -34.40
N GLN A 149 3.33 8.28 -34.56
CA GLN A 149 4.45 7.55 -33.95
C GLN A 149 4.81 8.06 -32.55
N PHE A 150 4.50 9.32 -32.20
CA PHE A 150 4.90 9.93 -30.92
C PHE A 150 3.72 10.30 -30.07
N ALA A 151 3.74 9.80 -28.82
CA ALA A 151 2.76 10.11 -27.80
C ALA A 151 3.41 10.76 -26.57
N PHE A 152 2.81 11.84 -26.09
CA PHE A 152 3.10 12.43 -24.78
C PHE A 152 2.01 12.05 -23.80
N ARG A 153 2.40 11.76 -22.55
CA ARG A 153 1.48 11.36 -21.48
C ARG A 153 1.71 12.18 -20.25
N LEU A 154 0.63 12.60 -19.64
CA LEU A 154 0.61 13.28 -18.36
C LEU A 154 -0.35 12.52 -17.42
N GLY A 155 0.01 12.42 -16.16
CA GLY A 155 -0.88 11.82 -15.18
C GLY A 155 -0.66 12.41 -13.80
N TYR A 156 -1.74 12.41 -13.04
CA TYR A 156 -1.75 12.79 -11.64
C TYR A 156 -2.60 11.77 -10.85
N ASN A 157 -2.09 11.37 -9.70
CA ASN A 157 -2.79 10.50 -8.76
C ASN A 157 -2.70 11.12 -7.36
N TYR A 158 -3.84 11.27 -6.73
CA TYR A 158 -3.98 11.68 -5.35
C TYR A 158 -4.62 10.54 -4.56
N MET A 159 -4.05 10.18 -3.42
CA MET A 159 -4.61 9.23 -2.48
C MET A 159 -4.68 9.89 -1.10
N SER A 160 -5.85 9.96 -0.51
CA SER A 160 -6.05 10.54 0.82
C SER A 160 -5.40 9.65 1.90
N ALA A 161 -5.16 10.24 3.09
CA ALA A 161 -4.62 9.51 4.24
C ALA A 161 -5.58 8.40 4.68
N ALA A 162 -5.02 7.22 4.97
CA ALA A 162 -5.74 6.11 5.58
C ALA A 162 -5.92 6.30 7.09
N PHE A 163 -4.96 6.95 7.75
CA PHE A 163 -5.02 7.23 9.18
C PHE A 163 -5.89 8.44 9.50
N LYS A 164 -6.66 8.37 10.59
CA LYS A 164 -7.32 9.52 11.19
C LYS A 164 -6.28 10.47 11.78
N LYS A 165 -6.65 11.73 11.97
CA LYS A 165 -5.75 12.73 12.60
C LYS A 165 -5.39 12.39 14.05
N THR A 166 -6.25 11.64 14.72
CA THR A 166 -6.11 11.18 16.10
C THR A 166 -5.48 9.79 16.20
N ALA A 167 -5.08 9.20 15.07
CA ALA A 167 -4.48 7.87 15.07
C ALA A 167 -3.15 7.86 15.81
N PHE A 168 -3.02 6.95 16.76
CA PHE A 168 -1.84 6.75 17.57
C PHE A 168 -1.63 5.26 17.82
N LYS A 169 -0.38 4.79 17.77
CA LYS A 169 -0.06 3.40 18.06
C LYS A 169 -0.09 3.18 19.57
N ASP A 170 -0.82 2.16 19.97
CA ASP A 170 -0.81 1.66 21.33
C ASP A 170 -0.37 0.18 21.28
N LEU A 171 0.74 -0.12 21.94
CA LEU A 171 1.28 -1.48 21.97
C LEU A 171 0.65 -2.25 23.11
N SER A 172 -0.04 -3.34 22.82
CA SER A 172 -0.53 -4.25 23.84
C SER A 172 0.63 -4.89 24.61
N TYR A 173 0.41 -5.24 25.88
CA TYR A 173 1.40 -5.90 26.75
C TYR A 173 2.03 -7.15 26.12
N ASN A 174 1.25 -7.89 25.31
CA ASN A 174 1.69 -9.11 24.63
C ASN A 174 2.01 -8.87 23.14
N SER A 175 2.37 -7.64 22.76
CA SER A 175 2.74 -7.36 21.38
C SER A 175 4.02 -8.09 20.99
N ILE A 176 4.00 -8.78 19.84
CA ILE A 176 5.19 -9.36 19.21
C ILE A 176 5.97 -8.33 18.37
N ASN A 177 5.46 -7.10 18.30
CA ASN A 177 6.14 -6.01 17.59
C ASN A 177 7.31 -5.50 18.42
N THR A 178 8.50 -5.63 17.88
CA THR A 178 9.76 -5.19 18.50
C THR A 178 10.13 -3.75 18.13
N ASP A 179 9.51 -3.21 17.07
CA ASP A 179 9.75 -1.82 16.65
C ASP A 179 8.93 -0.88 17.54
N THR A 180 9.60 0.04 18.21
CA THR A 180 8.96 1.05 19.04
C THR A 180 8.43 2.21 18.21
N ASP A 181 9.13 2.57 17.14
CA ASP A 181 8.77 3.64 16.24
C ASP A 181 7.61 3.28 15.32
N PHE A 182 6.89 4.30 14.88
CA PHE A 182 5.83 4.16 13.90
C PHE A 182 5.59 5.47 13.15
N ALA A 183 4.97 5.37 11.98
CA ALA A 183 4.64 6.50 11.15
C ALA A 183 3.23 6.39 10.57
N ASN A 184 2.45 7.46 10.70
CA ASN A 184 1.12 7.58 10.11
C ASN A 184 1.21 8.35 8.79
N ALA A 185 1.17 7.62 7.67
CA ALA A 185 1.21 8.22 6.34
C ALA A 185 -0.01 9.10 6.09
N LYS A 186 0.23 10.31 5.57
CA LYS A 186 -0.78 11.27 5.11
C LYS A 186 -1.10 11.04 3.62
N ALA A 187 -1.70 12.04 3.00
CA ALA A 187 -2.03 11.97 1.58
C ALA A 187 -0.78 11.80 0.71
N ASN A 188 -0.91 10.99 -0.33
CA ASN A 188 0.13 10.74 -1.32
C ASN A 188 -0.24 11.38 -2.65
N ASN A 189 0.73 12.05 -3.29
CA ASN A 189 0.61 12.66 -4.60
C ASN A 189 1.65 12.05 -5.54
N ASN A 190 1.20 11.63 -6.72
CA ASN A 190 2.07 11.09 -7.75
C ASN A 190 1.85 11.88 -9.05
N TYR A 191 2.92 12.39 -9.62
CA TYR A 191 2.96 13.10 -10.89
C TYR A 191 3.71 12.25 -11.89
N THR A 192 3.16 12.06 -13.08
CA THR A 192 3.77 11.23 -14.11
C THR A 192 3.88 11.98 -15.42
N LEU A 193 5.01 11.79 -16.08
CA LEU A 193 5.31 12.25 -17.43
C LEU A 193 5.74 11.06 -18.27
N GLY A 194 5.32 10.99 -19.52
CA GLY A 194 5.73 9.91 -20.40
C GLY A 194 5.88 10.36 -21.85
N ILE A 195 6.83 9.75 -22.54
CA ILE A 195 7.03 9.88 -23.98
C ILE A 195 7.07 8.48 -24.56
N GLY A 196 6.25 8.23 -25.58
CA GLY A 196 6.21 6.96 -26.29
C GLY A 196 6.50 7.13 -27.77
N TYR A 197 7.30 6.23 -28.33
CA TYR A 197 7.51 6.08 -29.75
C TYR A 197 6.99 4.73 -30.23
N ARG A 198 6.25 4.72 -31.33
CA ARG A 198 5.75 3.49 -31.99
C ARG A 198 6.06 3.54 -33.49
N GLY A 199 7.11 2.83 -33.89
CA GLY A 199 7.41 2.53 -35.28
C GLY A 199 6.67 1.29 -35.79
N SER A 200 6.99 0.86 -37.01
CA SER A 200 6.43 -0.37 -37.62
C SER A 200 6.91 -1.64 -36.92
N THR A 201 8.17 -1.71 -36.55
CA THR A 201 8.83 -2.92 -36.00
C THR A 201 9.27 -2.74 -34.56
N PHE A 202 9.45 -1.49 -34.11
CA PHE A 202 10.05 -1.15 -32.83
C PHE A 202 9.16 -0.15 -32.09
N TYR A 203 9.09 -0.29 -30.74
CA TYR A 203 8.51 0.73 -29.89
C TYR A 203 9.38 0.98 -28.65
N ALA A 204 9.31 2.20 -28.13
CA ALA A 204 10.00 2.61 -26.94
C ALA A 204 9.09 3.53 -26.11
N ASP A 205 9.06 3.32 -24.81
CA ASP A 205 8.37 4.18 -23.85
C ASP A 205 9.37 4.61 -22.76
N LEU A 206 9.39 5.89 -22.44
CA LEU A 206 10.10 6.47 -21.32
C LEU A 206 9.09 7.16 -20.41
N ALA A 207 9.11 6.83 -19.13
CA ALA A 207 8.24 7.43 -18.14
C ALA A 207 9.02 7.91 -16.92
N TYR A 208 8.64 9.06 -16.41
CA TYR A 208 9.13 9.62 -15.16
C TYR A 208 7.94 9.74 -14.17
N MET A 209 8.15 9.35 -12.93
CA MET A 209 7.20 9.51 -11.85
C MET A 209 7.86 10.20 -10.67
N TYR A 210 7.23 11.24 -10.17
CA TYR A 210 7.57 11.89 -8.91
C TYR A 210 6.44 11.63 -7.92
N SER A 211 6.77 11.00 -6.79
CA SER A 211 5.84 10.70 -5.69
C SER A 211 6.24 11.51 -4.46
N THR A 212 5.28 12.10 -3.78
CA THR A 212 5.52 12.78 -2.50
C THR A 212 4.38 12.54 -1.53
N TYR A 213 4.73 12.24 -0.27
CA TYR A 213 3.80 12.13 0.84
C TYR A 213 4.44 12.63 2.13
N LYS A 214 3.59 13.00 3.05
CA LYS A 214 4.00 13.36 4.41
C LYS A 214 3.58 12.26 5.37
N GLU A 215 4.27 12.18 6.50
CA GLU A 215 3.89 11.29 7.58
C GLU A 215 4.16 11.94 8.94
N ASP A 216 3.38 11.53 9.94
CA ASP A 216 3.61 11.85 11.33
C ASP A 216 4.42 10.70 11.93
N PHE A 217 5.68 10.94 12.23
CA PHE A 217 6.60 9.97 12.80
C PHE A 217 6.65 10.10 14.32
N TYR A 218 6.65 8.96 15.00
CA TYR A 218 6.77 8.82 16.45
C TYR A 218 7.86 7.79 16.78
N PRO A 219 8.89 8.13 17.58
CA PRO A 219 9.97 7.20 17.93
C PRO A 219 9.53 6.10 18.91
N PHE A 220 8.43 6.30 19.64
CA PHE A 220 7.81 5.33 20.56
C PHE A 220 6.36 5.74 20.88
N ASP A 221 5.62 4.88 21.56
CA ASP A 221 4.21 5.07 21.91
C ASP A 221 4.04 5.78 23.27
N ASP A 222 4.23 7.09 23.29
CA ASP A 222 3.92 7.93 24.44
C ASP A 222 2.96 9.04 24.05
N GLY A 223 1.78 9.09 24.69
CA GLY A 223 0.75 10.07 24.39
C GLY A 223 1.15 11.53 24.65
N ALA A 224 2.21 11.78 25.42
CA ALA A 224 2.79 13.11 25.63
C ALA A 224 3.79 13.50 24.52
N LEU A 225 4.20 12.56 23.68
CA LEU A 225 5.20 12.78 22.65
C LEU A 225 4.67 13.63 21.50
N LYS A 226 5.45 14.64 21.13
CA LYS A 226 5.18 15.42 19.92
C LYS A 226 5.65 14.66 18.70
N LYS A 227 4.76 14.55 17.71
CA LYS A 227 5.09 13.98 16.41
C LYS A 227 6.19 14.77 15.69
N THR A 228 6.96 14.07 14.87
CA THR A 228 7.87 14.67 13.90
C THR A 228 7.22 14.62 12.50
N ASP A 229 7.11 15.77 11.85
CA ASP A 229 6.60 15.84 10.47
C ASP A 229 7.73 15.46 9.50
N VAL A 230 7.55 14.35 8.80
CA VAL A 230 8.48 13.85 7.79
C VAL A 230 7.87 14.02 6.41
N THR A 231 8.68 14.46 5.45
CA THR A 231 8.28 14.53 4.03
C THR A 231 9.13 13.57 3.23
N ASN A 232 8.47 12.62 2.60
CA ASN A 232 9.08 11.65 1.72
C ASN A 232 8.86 12.03 0.27
N SER A 233 9.91 11.95 -0.54
CA SER A 233 9.82 12.13 -1.98
C SER A 233 10.63 11.06 -2.70
N ARG A 234 10.11 10.61 -3.84
CA ARG A 234 10.75 9.57 -4.65
C ARG A 234 10.59 9.89 -6.12
N SER A 235 11.71 9.88 -6.83
CA SER A 235 11.76 9.94 -8.30
C SER A 235 12.01 8.55 -8.87
N LYS A 236 11.26 8.17 -9.90
CA LYS A 236 11.42 6.90 -10.61
C LYS A 236 11.40 7.15 -12.11
N VAL A 237 12.40 6.60 -12.81
CA VAL A 237 12.45 6.54 -14.28
C VAL A 237 12.22 5.10 -14.70
N MET A 238 11.38 4.93 -15.71
CA MET A 238 11.08 3.62 -16.30
C MET A 238 11.25 3.72 -17.81
N MET A 239 11.88 2.71 -18.39
CA MET A 239 12.07 2.57 -19.84
C MET A 239 11.57 1.21 -20.28
N THR A 240 10.81 1.19 -21.37
CA THR A 240 10.37 -0.04 -22.02
C THR A 240 10.80 0.00 -23.48
N LEU A 241 11.40 -1.08 -23.93
CA LEU A 241 11.73 -1.30 -25.34
C LEU A 241 11.08 -2.59 -25.80
N GLY A 242 10.54 -2.60 -27.00
CA GLY A 242 9.92 -3.79 -27.53
C GLY A 242 9.93 -3.85 -29.05
N LEU A 243 9.80 -5.07 -29.55
CA LEU A 243 9.67 -5.38 -30.98
C LEU A 243 8.23 -5.78 -31.26
N ARG A 244 7.78 -5.41 -32.46
CA ARG A 244 6.45 -5.76 -32.99
C ARG A 244 6.67 -6.56 -34.26
N PHE A 245 6.11 -7.75 -34.29
CA PHE A 245 6.15 -8.68 -35.41
C PHE A 245 4.83 -8.63 -36.18
#